data_b2703c38bfb72c65b96a0150e85d695d
#
_entry.id   b2703c38bfb72c65b96a0150e85d695d
#
_cell.length_a   1.000
_cell.length_b   1.000
_cell.length_c   1.000
_cell.angle_alpha   90.00
_cell.angle_beta   90.00
_cell.angle_gamma   90.00
#
_symmetry.space_group_name_H-M   'P 1'
#
loop_
_entity.id
_entity.type
_entity.pdbx_description
1 polymer ?
#
loop_
_entity_poly.entity_id
_entity_poly.type
_entity_poly.pdbx_seq_one_letter_code
_entity_poly.pdbx_strand_id
1 'polypeptide(L)'
;MAKKIGLGRGLDALIQDKKVTVPLPNAPAPDSSGITNVSIKKIKANPMQPRRMFRTEALNELVASIREHGILQPLLVRQKESDFELIAGERRLRAAAAAELMEVPVIVLDIGDQDALEIALIENLQRDDLNLMEEAEGYRELAEKFGLTQEEIAKRVGKARTSVANTLRLLDLPAPVKKLIESGQISAGHGKVLLSVEIDFEKELLAQRIVREGISVRALEKIVEKMK
;
A
#
# COMPACT_ATOMS: atom_id res chain seq x y z
N MET A 1 25.19 3.53 55.87
CA MET A 1 24.26 4.20 54.98
C MET A 1 24.44 3.71 53.54
N ALA A 2 23.60 2.83 53.06
CA ALA A 2 23.71 2.19 51.75
C ALA A 2 22.85 2.96 50.75
N LYS A 3 23.48 3.43 49.66
CA LYS A 3 22.88 4.19 48.57
C LYS A 3 22.13 3.25 47.61
N LYS A 4 20.80 3.30 47.60
CA LYS A 4 19.96 2.59 46.63
C LYS A 4 20.11 3.24 45.26
N ILE A 5 20.63 2.52 44.29
CA ILE A 5 20.65 2.87 42.86
C ILE A 5 19.32 2.47 42.27
N GLY A 6 18.49 3.41 41.91
CA GLY A 6 17.22 3.20 41.24
C GLY A 6 17.43 2.98 39.72
N LEU A 7 17.33 1.74 39.29
CA LEU A 7 17.09 1.39 37.87
C LEU A 7 15.58 1.55 37.59
N GLY A 8 15.21 2.52 36.76
CA GLY A 8 13.81 2.58 36.35
C GLY A 8 13.36 3.90 35.72
N ARG A 9 14.05 4.43 34.71
CA ARG A 9 13.53 5.56 33.89
C ARG A 9 13.81 5.43 32.40
N GLY A 10 14.26 4.27 31.93
CA GLY A 10 14.65 4.06 30.52
C GLY A 10 13.66 3.27 29.67
N LEU A 11 12.70 2.56 30.26
CA LEU A 11 11.79 1.70 29.50
C LEU A 11 10.48 2.39 29.11
N ASP A 12 10.01 3.40 29.82
CA ASP A 12 8.81 4.15 29.45
C ASP A 12 8.98 5.07 28.24
N ALA A 13 10.23 5.36 27.83
CA ALA A 13 10.52 6.18 26.66
C ALA A 13 10.55 5.36 25.34
N LEU A 14 10.50 4.02 25.40
CA LEU A 14 10.54 3.14 24.23
C LEU A 14 9.18 2.56 23.86
N ILE A 15 8.15 2.76 24.69
CA ILE A 15 6.78 2.43 24.36
C ILE A 15 6.04 3.74 24.03
N GLN A 16 6.52 4.47 23.05
CA GLN A 16 5.65 5.35 22.29
C GLN A 16 4.91 4.47 21.31
N ASP A 17 3.69 4.07 21.68
CA ASP A 17 2.66 3.63 20.75
C ASP A 17 2.60 4.65 19.61
N LYS A 18 3.32 4.37 18.52
CA LYS A 18 2.97 4.94 17.23
C LYS A 18 1.63 4.33 16.86
N LYS A 19 0.54 4.94 17.38
CA LYS A 19 -0.75 4.85 16.74
C LYS A 19 -0.53 5.27 15.30
N VAL A 20 -0.45 4.31 14.40
CA VAL A 20 -0.58 4.55 12.98
C VAL A 20 -2.04 4.93 12.75
N THR A 21 -2.36 6.17 13.08
CA THR A 21 -3.59 6.81 12.64
C THR A 21 -3.37 7.16 11.19
N VAL A 22 -3.93 6.37 10.30
CA VAL A 22 -4.15 6.77 8.91
C VAL A 22 -5.04 8.00 8.97
N PRO A 23 -4.57 9.19 8.59
CA PRO A 23 -5.44 10.36 8.51
C PRO A 23 -6.31 10.20 7.27
N LEU A 24 -7.49 9.62 7.41
CA LEU A 24 -8.55 9.75 6.42
C LEU A 24 -9.04 11.20 6.47
N PRO A 25 -8.87 12.00 5.42
CA PRO A 25 -9.49 13.32 5.37
C PRO A 25 -11.00 13.11 5.31
N ASN A 26 -11.71 13.54 6.35
CA ASN A 26 -13.16 13.45 6.58
C ASN A 26 -13.72 12.13 7.12
N ALA A 27 -12.93 11.17 7.55
CA ALA A 27 -13.47 10.15 8.43
C ALA A 27 -13.59 10.75 9.85
N PRO A 28 -14.75 10.67 10.52
CA PRO A 28 -14.83 11.00 11.93
C PRO A 28 -13.81 10.11 12.65
N ALA A 29 -13.07 10.70 13.61
CA ALA A 29 -12.17 9.94 14.47
C ALA A 29 -12.93 8.70 14.98
N PRO A 30 -12.32 7.51 15.02
CA PRO A 30 -13.00 6.34 15.53
C PRO A 30 -13.25 6.55 17.03
N ASP A 31 -14.39 7.15 17.34
CA ASP A 31 -14.96 6.98 18.66
C ASP A 31 -15.13 5.48 18.86
N SER A 32 -14.67 4.98 19.99
CA SER A 32 -14.77 3.57 20.40
C SER A 32 -16.24 3.04 20.46
N SER A 33 -17.22 3.88 20.09
CA SER A 33 -18.65 3.59 19.98
C SER A 33 -19.10 3.03 18.62
N GLY A 34 -18.20 2.90 17.64
CA GLY A 34 -18.58 2.47 16.28
C GLY A 34 -18.20 1.03 15.90
N ILE A 35 -17.65 0.23 16.83
CA ILE A 35 -17.32 -1.17 16.53
C ILE A 35 -18.55 -2.04 16.82
N THR A 36 -19.02 -2.77 15.80
CA THR A 36 -20.16 -3.67 15.87
C THR A 36 -19.74 -5.07 15.45
N ASN A 37 -20.25 -6.11 16.12
CA ASN A 37 -20.04 -7.48 15.66
C ASN A 37 -21.04 -7.84 14.57
N VAL A 38 -20.55 -8.33 13.46
CA VAL A 38 -21.35 -8.71 12.29
C VAL A 38 -21.04 -10.15 11.90
N SER A 39 -22.09 -10.91 11.56
CA SER A 39 -21.93 -12.27 11.06
C SER A 39 -21.09 -12.30 9.79
N ILE A 40 -20.08 -13.18 9.73
CA ILE A 40 -19.21 -13.37 8.58
C ILE A 40 -20.00 -13.63 7.29
N LYS A 41 -21.14 -14.35 7.41
CA LYS A 41 -22.00 -14.70 6.27
C LYS A 41 -22.64 -13.47 5.60
N LYS A 42 -22.75 -12.36 6.33
CA LYS A 42 -23.31 -11.09 5.81
C LYS A 42 -22.24 -10.20 5.17
N ILE A 43 -20.96 -10.56 5.26
CA ILE A 43 -19.86 -9.73 4.71
C ILE A 43 -19.46 -10.31 3.35
N LYS A 44 -19.70 -9.54 2.31
CA LYS A 44 -19.29 -9.87 0.93
C LYS A 44 -17.92 -9.27 0.63
N ALA A 45 -17.01 -10.08 0.07
CA ALA A 45 -15.72 -9.59 -0.41
C ALA A 45 -15.95 -8.64 -1.59
N ASN A 46 -15.14 -7.58 -1.67
CA ASN A 46 -15.19 -6.66 -2.80
C ASN A 46 -14.63 -7.35 -4.06
N PRO A 47 -15.40 -7.48 -5.15
CA PRO A 47 -14.96 -8.14 -6.38
C PRO A 47 -13.80 -7.41 -7.08
N MET A 48 -13.56 -6.15 -6.77
CA MET A 48 -12.47 -5.33 -7.31
C MET A 48 -11.14 -5.50 -6.59
N GLN A 49 -11.04 -6.36 -5.57
CA GLN A 49 -9.77 -6.59 -4.88
C GLN A 49 -8.79 -7.39 -5.76
N PRO A 50 -7.61 -6.85 -6.12
CA PRO A 50 -6.69 -7.45 -7.09
C PRO A 50 -5.96 -8.69 -6.56
N ARG A 51 -5.95 -8.91 -5.24
CA ARG A 51 -5.17 -9.97 -4.62
C ARG A 51 -5.89 -11.31 -4.62
N ARG A 52 -5.56 -12.18 -5.60
CA ARG A 52 -6.07 -13.56 -5.69
C ARG A 52 -5.15 -14.61 -5.07
N MET A 53 -3.85 -14.32 -4.93
CA MET A 53 -2.87 -15.27 -4.37
C MET A 53 -2.39 -14.81 -3.00
N PHE A 54 -2.56 -15.65 -2.00
CA PHE A 54 -2.01 -15.49 -0.66
C PHE A 54 -1.01 -16.63 -0.40
N ARG A 55 0.12 -16.32 0.19
CA ARG A 55 1.04 -17.37 0.70
C ARG A 55 0.31 -18.11 1.82
N THR A 56 0.13 -19.39 1.65
CA THR A 56 -0.64 -20.27 2.55
C THR A 56 -0.09 -20.26 4.00
N GLU A 57 1.25 -20.19 4.13
CA GLU A 57 1.94 -20.15 5.42
C GLU A 57 1.56 -18.90 6.25
N ALA A 58 1.64 -17.72 5.65
CA ALA A 58 1.30 -16.46 6.32
C ALA A 58 -0.21 -16.32 6.64
N LEU A 59 -1.08 -17.10 5.98
CA LEU A 59 -2.49 -17.19 6.34
C LEU A 59 -2.70 -18.10 7.55
N ASN A 60 -2.00 -19.22 7.61
CA ASN A 60 -2.10 -20.17 8.72
C ASN A 60 -1.64 -19.57 10.05
N GLU A 61 -0.57 -18.78 10.06
CA GLU A 61 -0.13 -18.04 11.24
C GLU A 61 -1.20 -17.06 11.72
N LEU A 62 -1.84 -16.35 10.80
CA LEU A 62 -2.92 -15.42 11.13
C LEU A 62 -4.17 -16.17 11.66
N VAL A 63 -4.49 -17.34 11.11
CA VAL A 63 -5.58 -18.19 11.61
C VAL A 63 -5.32 -18.62 13.06
N ALA A 64 -4.10 -19.06 13.38
CA ALA A 64 -3.72 -19.44 14.73
C ALA A 64 -3.86 -18.27 15.71
N SER A 65 -3.35 -17.10 15.33
CA SER A 65 -3.47 -15.88 16.13
C SER A 65 -4.93 -15.46 16.35
N ILE A 66 -5.79 -15.55 15.33
CA ILE A 66 -7.20 -15.20 15.43
C ILE A 66 -7.98 -16.19 16.31
N ARG A 67 -7.61 -17.49 16.31
CA ARG A 67 -8.21 -18.47 17.23
C ARG A 67 -7.90 -18.19 18.69
N GLU A 68 -6.69 -17.69 18.96
CA GLU A 68 -6.24 -17.43 20.33
C GLU A 68 -6.71 -16.07 20.86
N HIS A 69 -6.62 -15.02 20.05
CA HIS A 69 -6.84 -13.65 20.50
C HIS A 69 -8.07 -12.96 19.89
N GLY A 70 -8.74 -13.63 18.94
CA GLY A 70 -9.77 -12.98 18.13
C GLY A 70 -9.19 -11.98 17.12
N ILE A 71 -10.07 -11.16 16.55
CA ILE A 71 -9.67 -10.08 15.63
C ILE A 71 -9.42 -8.81 16.46
N LEU A 72 -8.16 -8.45 16.68
CA LEU A 72 -7.76 -7.25 17.43
C LEU A 72 -8.04 -5.96 16.68
N GLN A 73 -7.89 -5.98 15.35
CA GLN A 73 -8.16 -4.83 14.50
C GLN A 73 -9.43 -5.05 13.69
N PRO A 74 -10.50 -4.25 13.88
CA PRO A 74 -11.76 -4.41 13.17
C PRO A 74 -11.60 -4.36 11.65
N LEU A 75 -12.51 -5.03 10.93
CA LEU A 75 -12.64 -4.89 9.49
C LEU A 75 -13.35 -3.58 9.16
N LEU A 76 -13.04 -3.00 8.01
CA LEU A 76 -13.79 -1.87 7.48
C LEU A 76 -14.82 -2.39 6.48
N VAL A 77 -16.08 -2.08 6.72
CA VAL A 77 -17.20 -2.46 5.87
C VAL A 77 -18.10 -1.27 5.60
N ARG A 78 -18.87 -1.34 4.53
CA ARG A 78 -19.99 -0.43 4.31
C ARG A 78 -21.29 -1.22 4.21
N GLN A 79 -22.38 -0.60 4.56
CA GLN A 79 -23.70 -1.21 4.40
C GLN A 79 -24.08 -1.18 2.90
N LYS A 80 -24.56 -2.32 2.40
CA LYS A 80 -25.08 -2.45 1.04
C LYS A 80 -26.35 -3.28 1.11
N GLU A 81 -27.49 -2.62 0.98
CA GLU A 81 -28.80 -3.24 1.15
C GLU A 81 -28.93 -3.93 2.52
N SER A 82 -29.10 -5.25 2.55
CA SER A 82 -29.20 -6.08 3.76
C SER A 82 -27.87 -6.67 4.26
N ASP A 83 -26.80 -6.53 3.46
CA ASP A 83 -25.48 -7.11 3.68
C ASP A 83 -24.42 -6.02 3.88
N PHE A 84 -23.21 -6.45 4.13
CA PHE A 84 -22.04 -5.57 4.22
C PHE A 84 -21.04 -5.90 3.13
N GLU A 85 -20.47 -4.88 2.52
CA GLU A 85 -19.37 -5.02 1.57
C GLU A 85 -18.05 -4.68 2.26
N LEU A 86 -17.07 -5.58 2.15
CA LEU A 86 -15.75 -5.38 2.73
C LEU A 86 -14.97 -4.31 1.95
N ILE A 87 -14.49 -3.28 2.66
CA ILE A 87 -13.61 -2.25 2.11
C ILE A 87 -12.15 -2.61 2.37
N ALA A 88 -11.81 -2.97 3.62
CA ALA A 88 -10.46 -3.35 4.02
C ALA A 88 -10.46 -4.48 5.05
N GLY A 89 -9.44 -5.34 4.99
CA GLY A 89 -9.27 -6.45 5.93
C GLY A 89 -9.53 -7.84 5.35
N GLU A 90 -9.40 -8.04 4.04
CA GLU A 90 -9.63 -9.33 3.35
C GLU A 90 -8.89 -10.50 4.00
N ARG A 91 -7.61 -10.32 4.37
CA ARG A 91 -6.83 -11.39 5.04
C ARG A 91 -7.44 -11.78 6.37
N ARG A 92 -7.91 -10.78 7.15
CA ARG A 92 -8.55 -11.01 8.45
C ARG A 92 -9.90 -11.71 8.28
N LEU A 93 -10.70 -11.31 7.28
CA LEU A 93 -11.97 -11.97 6.98
C LEU A 93 -11.76 -13.43 6.60
N ARG A 94 -10.81 -13.73 5.71
CA ARG A 94 -10.48 -15.11 5.30
C ARG A 94 -9.93 -15.95 6.46
N ALA A 95 -9.06 -15.38 7.27
CA ALA A 95 -8.50 -16.06 8.42
C ALA A 95 -9.57 -16.31 9.49
N ALA A 96 -10.51 -15.37 9.71
CA ALA A 96 -11.65 -15.56 10.58
C ALA A 96 -12.59 -16.67 10.10
N ALA A 97 -12.87 -16.73 8.80
CA ALA A 97 -13.64 -17.82 8.21
C ALA A 97 -12.95 -19.19 8.37
N ALA A 98 -11.62 -19.25 8.16
CA ALA A 98 -10.83 -20.47 8.37
C ALA A 98 -10.67 -20.84 9.87
N ALA A 99 -10.80 -19.87 10.78
CA ALA A 99 -10.86 -20.07 12.23
C ALA A 99 -12.26 -20.46 12.71
N GLU A 100 -13.27 -20.53 11.79
CA GLU A 100 -14.67 -20.86 12.09
C GLU A 100 -15.38 -19.87 13.03
N LEU A 101 -14.95 -18.58 13.01
CA LEU A 101 -15.65 -17.55 13.76
C LEU A 101 -17.03 -17.28 13.14
N MET A 102 -18.04 -17.11 13.98
CA MET A 102 -19.41 -16.79 13.54
C MET A 102 -19.59 -15.30 13.26
N GLU A 103 -18.91 -14.45 14.03
CA GLU A 103 -18.99 -13.01 13.98
C GLU A 103 -17.59 -12.38 14.02
N VAL A 104 -17.47 -11.20 13.46
CA VAL A 104 -16.23 -10.41 13.44
C VAL A 104 -16.50 -8.96 13.79
N PRO A 105 -15.58 -8.28 14.49
CA PRO A 105 -15.70 -6.85 14.78
C PRO A 105 -15.50 -6.06 13.49
N VAL A 106 -16.44 -5.15 13.21
CA VAL A 106 -16.40 -4.28 12.04
C VAL A 106 -16.61 -2.82 12.43
N ILE A 107 -16.07 -1.92 11.63
CA ILE A 107 -16.44 -0.51 11.60
C ILE A 107 -17.27 -0.31 10.34
N VAL A 108 -18.50 0.12 10.50
CA VAL A 108 -19.39 0.41 9.37
C VAL A 108 -19.17 1.85 8.94
N LEU A 109 -18.77 2.04 7.69
CA LEU A 109 -18.60 3.36 7.08
C LEU A 109 -19.85 3.70 6.27
N ASP A 110 -20.38 4.89 6.51
CA ASP A 110 -21.48 5.46 5.68
C ASP A 110 -20.85 6.26 4.53
N ILE A 111 -20.45 5.54 3.47
CA ILE A 111 -19.75 6.12 2.32
C ILE A 111 -20.29 5.58 1.00
N GLY A 112 -20.19 6.41 -0.04
CA GLY A 112 -20.55 6.05 -1.40
C GLY A 112 -19.62 5.03 -2.06
N ASP A 113 -20.01 4.54 -3.25
CA ASP A 113 -19.20 3.60 -4.02
C ASP A 113 -17.83 4.17 -4.37
N GLN A 114 -17.75 5.45 -4.69
CA GLN A 114 -16.53 6.13 -5.08
C GLN A 114 -15.55 6.24 -3.90
N ASP A 115 -16.03 6.67 -2.73
CA ASP A 115 -15.20 6.80 -1.54
C ASP A 115 -14.70 5.43 -1.05
N ALA A 116 -15.56 4.41 -1.12
CA ALA A 116 -15.18 3.05 -0.75
C ALA A 116 -14.06 2.50 -1.66
N LEU A 117 -14.14 2.77 -2.97
CA LEU A 117 -13.13 2.38 -3.93
C LEU A 117 -11.80 3.15 -3.69
N GLU A 118 -11.89 4.44 -3.39
CA GLU A 118 -10.72 5.26 -3.07
C GLU A 118 -9.98 4.73 -1.83
N ILE A 119 -10.72 4.46 -0.75
CA ILE A 119 -10.13 3.91 0.49
C ILE A 119 -9.46 2.55 0.23
N ALA A 120 -10.12 1.67 -0.52
CA ALA A 120 -9.56 0.36 -0.86
C ALA A 120 -8.28 0.47 -1.70
N LEU A 121 -8.22 1.44 -2.63
CA LEU A 121 -7.04 1.69 -3.46
C LEU A 121 -5.88 2.26 -2.62
N ILE A 122 -6.16 3.21 -1.72
CA ILE A 122 -5.15 3.77 -0.81
C ILE A 122 -4.60 2.70 0.13
N GLU A 123 -5.46 1.84 0.70
CA GLU A 123 -5.01 0.73 1.56
C GLU A 123 -4.08 -0.22 0.79
N ASN A 124 -4.46 -0.58 -0.44
CA ASN A 124 -3.62 -1.41 -1.29
C ASN A 124 -2.26 -0.76 -1.60
N LEU A 125 -2.22 0.56 -1.83
CA LEU A 125 -0.99 1.32 -2.08
C LEU A 125 -0.08 1.48 -0.85
N GLN A 126 -0.60 1.30 0.36
CA GLN A 126 0.18 1.36 1.61
C GLN A 126 0.86 0.02 1.94
N ARG A 127 0.78 -0.98 1.05
CA ARG A 127 1.44 -2.27 1.25
C ARG A 127 2.92 -2.19 0.93
N ASP A 128 3.72 -2.88 1.74
CA ASP A 128 5.19 -2.94 1.59
C ASP A 128 5.67 -3.84 0.44
N ASP A 129 4.78 -4.67 -0.13
CA ASP A 129 5.12 -5.69 -1.14
C ASP A 129 4.77 -5.29 -2.57
N LEU A 130 4.38 -4.04 -2.82
CA LEU A 130 4.11 -3.53 -4.16
C LEU A 130 5.39 -3.33 -4.96
N ASN A 131 5.35 -3.72 -6.22
CA ASN A 131 6.38 -3.29 -7.14
C ASN A 131 6.17 -1.82 -7.57
N LEU A 132 7.25 -1.20 -8.02
CA LEU A 132 7.23 0.23 -8.34
C LEU A 132 6.26 0.59 -9.48
N MET A 133 6.03 -0.31 -10.43
CA MET A 133 5.10 -0.06 -11.53
C MET A 133 3.64 -0.20 -11.08
N GLU A 134 3.33 -1.16 -10.20
CA GLU A 134 2.02 -1.26 -9.55
C GLU A 134 1.71 -0.02 -8.72
N GLU A 135 2.70 0.49 -7.99
CA GLU A 135 2.58 1.73 -7.23
C GLU A 135 2.29 2.93 -8.16
N ALA A 136 3.01 3.03 -9.28
CA ALA A 136 2.80 4.09 -10.26
C ALA A 136 1.40 4.04 -10.89
N GLU A 137 0.92 2.85 -11.23
CA GLU A 137 -0.42 2.65 -11.78
C GLU A 137 -1.51 2.99 -10.76
N GLY A 138 -1.34 2.62 -9.50
CA GLY A 138 -2.26 3.01 -8.44
C GLY A 138 -2.32 4.52 -8.22
N TYR A 139 -1.20 5.23 -8.30
CA TYR A 139 -1.20 6.70 -8.24
C TYR A 139 -1.91 7.32 -9.44
N ARG A 140 -1.73 6.78 -10.65
CA ARG A 140 -2.45 7.22 -11.84
C ARG A 140 -3.96 7.01 -11.68
N GLU A 141 -4.36 5.86 -11.18
CA GLU A 141 -5.76 5.53 -10.94
C GLU A 141 -6.40 6.50 -9.93
N LEU A 142 -5.69 6.87 -8.86
CA LEU A 142 -6.12 7.89 -7.91
C LEU A 142 -6.28 9.26 -8.57
N ALA A 143 -5.36 9.65 -9.45
CA ALA A 143 -5.45 10.93 -10.15
C ALA A 143 -6.61 10.96 -11.16
N GLU A 144 -6.77 9.90 -11.97
CA GLU A 144 -7.74 9.86 -13.06
C GLU A 144 -9.19 9.63 -12.59
N LYS A 145 -9.40 8.67 -11.66
CA LYS A 145 -10.73 8.30 -11.20
C LYS A 145 -11.29 9.21 -10.10
N PHE A 146 -10.41 9.74 -9.25
CA PHE A 146 -10.80 10.54 -8.09
C PHE A 146 -10.42 12.01 -8.21
N GLY A 147 -9.75 12.42 -9.30
CA GLY A 147 -9.35 13.79 -9.54
C GLY A 147 -8.29 14.32 -8.55
N LEU A 148 -7.55 13.42 -7.88
CA LEU A 148 -6.60 13.81 -6.85
C LEU A 148 -5.31 14.39 -7.46
N THR A 149 -4.86 15.50 -6.88
CA THR A 149 -3.55 16.06 -7.19
C THR A 149 -2.42 15.19 -6.62
N GLN A 150 -1.21 15.30 -7.20
CA GLN A 150 -0.02 14.60 -6.68
C GLN A 150 0.28 14.91 -5.20
N GLU A 151 -0.09 16.09 -4.74
CA GLU A 151 0.08 16.50 -3.35
C GLU A 151 -0.92 15.79 -2.42
N GLU A 152 -2.18 15.70 -2.83
CA GLU A 152 -3.21 14.97 -2.10
C GLU A 152 -2.91 13.47 -2.04
N ILE A 153 -2.49 12.87 -3.17
CA ILE A 153 -2.05 11.47 -3.21
C ILE A 153 -0.90 11.26 -2.22
N ALA A 154 0.15 12.09 -2.28
CA ALA A 154 1.30 12.00 -1.40
C ALA A 154 0.92 12.05 0.09
N LYS A 155 0.03 12.98 0.46
CA LYS A 155 -0.49 13.10 1.82
C LYS A 155 -1.26 11.85 2.27
N ARG A 156 -2.10 11.28 1.40
CA ARG A 156 -2.93 10.09 1.71
C ARG A 156 -2.12 8.80 1.83
N VAL A 157 -1.07 8.65 0.99
CA VAL A 157 -0.19 7.47 1.04
C VAL A 157 1.01 7.63 1.97
N GLY A 158 1.17 8.79 2.63
CA GLY A 158 2.26 9.04 3.58
C GLY A 158 3.64 9.19 2.93
N LYS A 159 3.70 9.66 1.67
CA LYS A 159 4.96 9.83 0.91
C LYS A 159 5.20 11.29 0.55
N ALA A 160 6.43 11.62 0.15
CA ALA A 160 6.74 12.96 -0.34
C ALA A 160 6.12 13.18 -1.75
N ARG A 161 5.60 14.39 -2.02
CA ARG A 161 5.06 14.77 -3.34
C ARG A 161 6.04 14.46 -4.47
N THR A 162 7.32 14.75 -4.27
CA THR A 162 8.38 14.49 -5.25
C THR A 162 8.56 12.99 -5.54
N SER A 163 8.32 12.13 -4.56
CA SER A 163 8.34 10.68 -4.74
C SER A 163 7.18 10.24 -5.64
N VAL A 164 5.96 10.65 -5.33
CA VAL A 164 4.77 10.36 -6.13
C VAL A 164 4.94 10.85 -7.58
N ALA A 165 5.40 12.10 -7.77
CA ALA A 165 5.65 12.67 -9.09
C ALA A 165 6.69 11.86 -9.89
N ASN A 166 7.79 11.45 -9.26
CA ASN A 166 8.82 10.64 -9.93
C ASN A 166 8.32 9.24 -10.29
N THR A 167 7.54 8.62 -9.40
CA THR A 167 6.94 7.30 -9.64
C THR A 167 5.94 7.36 -10.81
N LEU A 168 5.05 8.35 -10.83
CA LEU A 168 4.10 8.56 -11.94
C LEU A 168 4.81 8.74 -13.29
N ARG A 169 5.90 9.50 -13.34
CA ARG A 169 6.67 9.71 -14.58
C ARG A 169 7.27 8.42 -15.14
N LEU A 170 7.50 7.39 -14.34
CA LEU A 170 7.99 6.11 -14.86
C LEU A 170 7.00 5.44 -15.81
N LEU A 171 5.71 5.78 -15.74
CA LEU A 171 4.71 5.31 -16.69
C LEU A 171 4.91 5.85 -18.10
N ASP A 172 5.65 6.95 -18.27
CA ASP A 172 5.98 7.54 -19.56
C ASP A 172 7.12 6.81 -20.29
N LEU A 173 7.75 5.83 -19.63
CA LEU A 173 8.80 5.01 -20.25
C LEU A 173 8.21 3.99 -21.24
N PRO A 174 8.98 3.61 -22.29
CA PRO A 174 8.59 2.54 -23.20
C PRO A 174 8.30 1.21 -22.49
N ALA A 175 7.37 0.44 -23.03
CA ALA A 175 6.93 -0.83 -22.40
C ALA A 175 8.09 -1.82 -22.11
N PRO A 176 9.12 -1.98 -22.97
CA PRO A 176 10.27 -2.84 -22.67
C PRO A 176 11.06 -2.35 -21.44
N VAL A 177 11.21 -1.02 -21.28
CA VAL A 177 11.93 -0.43 -20.13
C VAL A 177 11.13 -0.61 -18.85
N LYS A 178 9.81 -0.41 -18.88
CA LYS A 178 8.91 -0.66 -17.74
C LYS A 178 9.02 -2.10 -17.24
N LYS A 179 9.04 -3.08 -18.13
CA LYS A 179 9.23 -4.50 -17.77
C LYS A 179 10.55 -4.79 -17.05
N LEU A 180 11.63 -4.10 -17.43
CA LEU A 180 12.93 -4.24 -16.76
C LEU A 180 12.92 -3.64 -15.35
N ILE A 181 12.16 -2.56 -15.13
CA ILE A 181 11.94 -1.98 -13.80
C ILE A 181 11.07 -2.92 -12.96
N GLU A 182 9.99 -3.42 -13.52
CA GLU A 182 9.04 -4.33 -12.85
C GLU A 182 9.72 -5.62 -12.38
N SER A 183 10.60 -6.19 -13.22
CA SER A 183 11.41 -7.37 -12.88
C SER A 183 12.61 -7.08 -11.97
N GLY A 184 12.85 -5.82 -11.59
CA GLY A 184 13.97 -5.41 -10.75
C GLY A 184 15.35 -5.45 -11.45
N GLN A 185 15.40 -5.68 -12.77
CA GLN A 185 16.66 -5.71 -13.53
C GLN A 185 17.30 -4.32 -13.66
N ILE A 186 16.49 -3.27 -13.65
CA ILE A 186 16.94 -1.89 -13.54
C ILE A 186 16.18 -1.17 -12.42
N SER A 187 16.84 -0.22 -11.76
CA SER A 187 16.25 0.49 -10.62
C SER A 187 15.41 1.70 -11.06
N ALA A 188 14.57 2.22 -10.15
CA ALA A 188 13.86 3.49 -10.31
C ALA A 188 14.80 4.65 -10.69
N GLY A 189 16.01 4.66 -10.13
CA GLY A 189 17.04 5.66 -10.45
C GLY A 189 17.44 5.62 -11.92
N HIS A 190 17.63 4.44 -12.49
CA HIS A 190 17.89 4.28 -13.92
C HIS A 190 16.72 4.77 -14.76
N GLY A 191 15.47 4.39 -14.38
CA GLY A 191 14.26 4.86 -15.06
C GLY A 191 14.16 6.39 -15.11
N LYS A 192 14.45 7.04 -13.97
CA LYS A 192 14.44 8.50 -13.87
C LYS A 192 15.45 9.16 -14.83
N VAL A 193 16.65 8.60 -14.97
CA VAL A 193 17.66 9.13 -15.91
C VAL A 193 17.21 8.88 -17.34
N LEU A 194 16.67 7.71 -17.66
CA LEU A 194 16.17 7.38 -19.00
C LEU A 194 15.03 8.30 -19.45
N LEU A 195 14.21 8.81 -18.55
CA LEU A 195 13.18 9.81 -18.87
C LEU A 195 13.74 11.13 -19.44
N SER A 196 15.02 11.43 -19.23
CA SER A 196 15.66 12.61 -19.79
C SER A 196 16.21 12.42 -21.22
N VAL A 197 16.16 11.21 -21.75
CA VAL A 197 16.45 10.88 -23.14
C VAL A 197 15.18 11.12 -23.95
N GLU A 198 15.28 11.73 -25.14
CA GLU A 198 14.09 12.09 -25.92
C GLU A 198 13.56 10.91 -26.71
N ILE A 199 14.45 10.14 -27.36
CA ILE A 199 14.10 9.08 -28.31
C ILE A 199 13.85 7.76 -27.56
N ASP A 200 12.66 7.18 -27.72
CA ASP A 200 12.27 5.94 -27.05
C ASP A 200 13.17 4.75 -27.41
N PHE A 201 13.58 4.64 -28.65
CA PHE A 201 14.53 3.62 -29.09
C PHE A 201 15.88 3.71 -28.36
N GLU A 202 16.38 4.91 -28.12
CA GLU A 202 17.60 5.12 -27.32
C GLU A 202 17.41 4.75 -25.86
N LYS A 203 16.23 5.04 -25.27
CA LYS A 203 15.88 4.59 -23.91
C LYS A 203 15.95 3.06 -23.81
N GLU A 204 15.41 2.34 -24.81
CA GLU A 204 15.42 0.88 -24.85
C GLU A 204 16.84 0.32 -24.99
N LEU A 205 17.66 0.87 -25.89
CA LEU A 205 19.06 0.46 -26.05
C LEU A 205 19.88 0.69 -24.79
N LEU A 206 19.73 1.84 -24.15
CA LEU A 206 20.41 2.15 -22.90
C LEU A 206 19.93 1.21 -21.77
N ALA A 207 18.63 0.92 -21.68
CA ALA A 207 18.11 -0.01 -20.69
C ALA A 207 18.69 -1.41 -20.85
N GLN A 208 18.77 -1.94 -22.07
CA GLN A 208 19.43 -3.22 -22.35
C GLN A 208 20.91 -3.20 -22.01
N ARG A 209 21.58 -2.10 -22.30
CA ARG A 209 22.99 -1.91 -21.98
C ARG A 209 23.23 -1.86 -20.47
N ILE A 210 22.33 -1.22 -19.69
CA ILE A 210 22.39 -1.20 -18.23
C ILE A 210 22.36 -2.64 -17.69
N VAL A 211 21.45 -3.47 -18.18
CA VAL A 211 21.32 -4.88 -17.74
C VAL A 211 22.57 -5.69 -18.11
N ARG A 212 23.08 -5.54 -19.34
CA ARG A 212 24.21 -6.33 -19.83
C ARG A 212 25.54 -5.95 -19.17
N GLU A 213 25.78 -4.65 -18.93
CA GLU A 213 27.05 -4.13 -18.46
C GLU A 213 27.05 -3.78 -16.96
N GLY A 214 25.91 -3.88 -16.27
CA GLY A 214 25.80 -3.51 -14.87
C GLY A 214 26.05 -2.02 -14.60
N ILE A 215 25.64 -1.13 -15.52
CA ILE A 215 25.90 0.31 -15.43
C ILE A 215 25.21 0.90 -14.20
N SER A 216 25.93 1.64 -13.38
CA SER A 216 25.34 2.35 -12.24
C SER A 216 24.56 3.60 -12.69
N VAL A 217 23.60 4.07 -11.85
CA VAL A 217 22.82 5.28 -12.12
C VAL A 217 23.73 6.48 -12.44
N ARG A 218 24.80 6.70 -11.64
CA ARG A 218 25.76 7.79 -11.86
C ARG A 218 26.55 7.67 -13.17
N ALA A 219 26.85 6.44 -13.60
CA ALA A 219 27.51 6.20 -14.88
C ALA A 219 26.56 6.47 -16.04
N LEU A 220 25.28 6.07 -15.89
CA LEU A 220 24.25 6.37 -16.87
C LEU A 220 24.00 7.87 -17.02
N GLU A 221 23.96 8.64 -15.92
CA GLU A 221 23.85 10.11 -15.95
C GLU A 221 24.94 10.73 -16.84
N LYS A 222 26.21 10.31 -16.66
CA LYS A 222 27.34 10.79 -17.47
C LYS A 222 27.23 10.38 -18.94
N ILE A 223 26.64 9.21 -19.23
CA ILE A 223 26.46 8.79 -20.64
C ILE A 223 25.40 9.69 -21.29
N VAL A 224 24.25 9.87 -20.63
CA VAL A 224 23.14 10.69 -21.14
C VAL A 224 23.54 12.17 -21.27
N GLU A 225 24.36 12.67 -20.33
CA GLU A 225 24.89 14.05 -20.42
C GLU A 225 25.76 14.28 -21.68
N LYS A 226 26.52 13.26 -22.11
CA LYS A 226 27.32 13.32 -23.32
C LYS A 226 26.53 13.14 -24.62
N MET A 227 25.31 12.68 -24.54
CA MET A 227 24.39 12.49 -25.67
C MET A 227 23.59 13.76 -25.99
N LYS A 228 23.50 14.70 -25.04
CA LYS A 228 22.88 16.02 -25.19
C LYS A 228 23.84 17.01 -25.84
#